data_5ec16bf922175f906804e1d1808c4eb0
#
_entry.id   5ec16bf922175f906804e1d1808c4eb0
#
_cell.length_a   1.000
_cell.length_b   1.000
_cell.length_c   1.000
_cell.angle_alpha   90.00
_cell.angle_beta   90.00
_cell.angle_gamma   90.00
#
_symmetry.space_group_name_H-M   'P 1'
#
loop_
_entity.id
_entity.type
_entity.pdbx_description
1 polymer ?
#
loop_
_entity_poly.entity_id
_entity_poly.type
_entity_poly.pdbx_seq_one_letter_code
_entity_poly.pdbx_strand_id
1 'polypeptide(L)'
;MSTAASLPDRVLALLNALRPAPQAVNARERLRVVLGAGLGLLLAGLLSQAAMPSGLPWLVAPLGASAVLVFGVPASPLAQPWAVVGGNTVSALVGIACMQWLPVPPLGITAVAAVAVALAIGMMFLLRCLHPPGGAASLLMVLTAQHDWHFAFVPVALNSLLLVLAGMAYNTLTGRRYPHAQNVSAPAAAAGAQVAPPRFGDAELDAVLARYNQVLDVPRDDLAGLLHEAELLSYRKRLGGLRCVDIMSSPVVTVEFGTPLAEAWALLQQHRIKALPVVDRVQRIVGIVTRADFMRAAEGQQREGLAGRLQTLLRPSPTTHSTKPEVVGQIMTRQVRVASGERAIAELVPLFSATGHHHLPIVGEQARLVGILTQSDLVKALSHGP
;
A
#
# COMPACT_ATOMS: atom_id res chain seq x y z
N MET A 1 -15.03 -7.13 36.76
CA MET A 1 -16.18 -6.30 37.11
C MET A 1 -16.11 -5.05 36.22
N SER A 2 -16.95 -5.00 35.19
CA SER A 2 -17.05 -3.83 34.31
C SER A 2 -17.90 -2.78 35.04
N THR A 3 -17.29 -1.67 35.47
CA THR A 3 -18.00 -0.52 35.99
C THR A 3 -18.82 0.11 34.88
N ALA A 4 -20.14 -0.02 34.94
CA ALA A 4 -21.04 0.65 34.00
C ALA A 4 -20.81 2.17 34.12
N ALA A 5 -20.45 2.80 32.98
CA ALA A 5 -20.24 4.25 32.90
C ALA A 5 -21.47 4.98 33.43
N SER A 6 -21.26 6.02 34.24
CA SER A 6 -22.34 6.82 34.84
C SER A 6 -23.17 7.54 33.77
N LEU A 7 -24.42 7.90 34.09
CA LEU A 7 -25.28 8.63 33.12
C LEU A 7 -24.62 9.92 32.58
N PRO A 8 -23.95 10.74 33.45
CA PRO A 8 -23.20 11.91 32.97
C PRO A 8 -22.07 11.58 32.00
N ASP A 9 -21.35 10.47 32.21
CA ASP A 9 -20.26 10.06 31.32
C ASP A 9 -20.78 9.65 29.93
N ARG A 10 -21.92 8.99 29.86
CA ARG A 10 -22.60 8.64 28.63
C ARG A 10 -23.08 9.86 27.85
N VAL A 11 -23.62 10.85 28.55
CA VAL A 11 -24.06 12.12 27.95
C VAL A 11 -22.86 12.91 27.42
N LEU A 12 -21.78 12.99 28.20
CA LEU A 12 -20.55 13.65 27.78
C LEU A 12 -19.90 12.98 26.60
N ALA A 13 -19.87 11.63 26.56
CA ALA A 13 -19.40 10.86 25.42
C ALA A 13 -20.25 11.11 24.17
N LEU A 14 -21.58 11.18 24.32
CA LEU A 14 -22.49 11.51 23.23
C LEU A 14 -22.24 12.93 22.69
N LEU A 15 -22.12 13.92 23.57
CA LEU A 15 -21.82 15.31 23.20
C LEU A 15 -20.47 15.44 22.51
N ASN A 16 -19.45 14.68 22.95
CA ASN A 16 -18.15 14.65 22.29
C ASN A 16 -18.22 13.96 20.92
N ALA A 17 -19.06 12.94 20.76
CA ALA A 17 -19.27 12.28 19.47
C ALA A 17 -19.99 13.19 18.45
N LEU A 18 -20.75 14.19 18.91
CA LEU A 18 -21.40 15.18 18.04
C LEU A 18 -20.45 16.29 17.57
N ARG A 19 -19.27 16.42 18.16
CA ARG A 19 -18.28 17.41 17.72
C ARG A 19 -17.64 16.97 16.42
N PRO A 20 -17.57 17.85 15.38
CA PRO A 20 -16.93 17.50 14.13
C PRO A 20 -15.43 17.28 14.36
N ALA A 21 -14.91 16.18 13.85
CA ALA A 21 -13.47 15.95 13.83
C ALA A 21 -12.78 16.97 12.88
N PRO A 22 -11.57 17.47 13.23
CA PRO A 22 -10.83 18.34 12.34
C PRO A 22 -10.47 17.55 11.05
N GLN A 23 -10.85 18.11 9.91
CA GLN A 23 -10.49 17.53 8.62
C GLN A 23 -8.99 17.76 8.35
N ALA A 24 -8.23 16.71 8.15
CA ALA A 24 -6.79 16.73 7.84
C ALA A 24 -6.49 17.18 6.39
N VAL A 25 -7.30 18.11 5.85
CA VAL A 25 -7.17 18.60 4.48
C VAL A 25 -6.68 20.05 4.52
N ASN A 26 -5.57 20.33 3.81
CA ASN A 26 -4.98 21.66 3.76
C ASN A 26 -5.83 22.66 2.92
N ALA A 27 -5.60 23.96 3.09
CA ALA A 27 -6.36 25.03 2.42
C ALA A 27 -6.29 24.94 0.88
N ARG A 28 -5.17 24.50 0.32
CA ARG A 28 -4.98 24.33 -1.11
C ARG A 28 -5.90 23.26 -1.69
N GLU A 29 -6.03 22.13 -0.98
CA GLU A 29 -6.92 21.05 -1.40
C GLU A 29 -8.39 21.45 -1.26
N ARG A 30 -8.77 22.16 -0.20
CA ARG A 30 -10.12 22.69 -0.06
C ARG A 30 -10.48 23.61 -1.23
N LEU A 31 -9.57 24.52 -1.60
CA LEU A 31 -9.76 25.42 -2.75
C LEU A 31 -9.89 24.63 -4.06
N ARG A 32 -9.05 23.59 -4.26
CA ARG A 32 -9.14 22.71 -5.42
C ARG A 32 -10.53 22.07 -5.54
N VAL A 33 -11.05 21.52 -4.45
CA VAL A 33 -12.38 20.87 -4.42
C VAL A 33 -13.49 21.87 -4.75
N VAL A 34 -13.48 23.04 -4.11
CA VAL A 34 -14.49 24.07 -4.32
C VAL A 34 -14.51 24.56 -5.77
N LEU A 35 -13.33 24.87 -6.32
CA LEU A 35 -13.21 25.31 -7.72
C LEU A 35 -13.58 24.18 -8.69
N GLY A 36 -13.14 22.96 -8.43
CA GLY A 36 -13.47 21.79 -9.26
C GLY A 36 -14.97 21.54 -9.33
N ALA A 37 -15.65 21.51 -8.18
CA ALA A 37 -17.09 21.30 -8.13
C ALA A 37 -17.85 22.42 -8.83
N GLY A 38 -17.48 23.69 -8.58
CA GLY A 38 -18.11 24.85 -9.23
C GLY A 38 -17.93 24.85 -10.74
N LEU A 39 -16.68 24.71 -11.21
CA LEU A 39 -16.36 24.67 -12.65
C LEU A 39 -16.96 23.44 -13.35
N GLY A 40 -16.92 22.27 -12.69
CA GLY A 40 -17.49 21.04 -13.23
C GLY A 40 -19.01 21.12 -13.42
N LEU A 41 -19.73 21.66 -12.43
CA LEU A 41 -21.16 21.90 -12.54
C LEU A 41 -21.50 22.97 -13.58
N LEU A 42 -20.74 24.05 -13.62
CA LEU A 42 -20.93 25.10 -14.63
C LEU A 42 -20.76 24.57 -16.04
N LEU A 43 -19.68 23.81 -16.28
CA LEU A 43 -19.41 23.22 -17.58
C LEU A 43 -20.48 22.20 -17.98
N ALA A 44 -20.83 21.28 -17.07
CA ALA A 44 -21.89 20.30 -17.30
C ALA A 44 -23.23 21.01 -17.61
N GLY A 45 -23.55 22.07 -16.87
CA GLY A 45 -24.77 22.87 -17.08
C GLY A 45 -24.82 23.59 -18.43
N LEU A 46 -23.72 24.27 -18.80
CA LEU A 46 -23.66 24.99 -20.09
C LEU A 46 -23.73 24.00 -21.28
N LEU A 47 -23.03 22.87 -21.21
CA LEU A 47 -23.08 21.87 -22.26
C LEU A 47 -24.47 21.21 -22.34
N SER A 48 -25.08 20.93 -21.21
CA SER A 48 -26.45 20.40 -21.17
C SER A 48 -27.47 21.40 -21.76
N GLN A 49 -27.36 22.68 -21.40
CA GLN A 49 -28.22 23.72 -21.93
C GLN A 49 -28.09 23.84 -23.45
N ALA A 50 -26.88 23.70 -23.99
CA ALA A 50 -26.65 23.75 -25.43
C ALA A 50 -27.16 22.48 -26.16
N ALA A 51 -27.17 21.35 -25.50
CA ALA A 51 -27.52 20.04 -26.09
C ALA A 51 -29.00 19.66 -25.93
N MET A 52 -29.72 20.28 -25.00
CA MET A 52 -31.10 19.89 -24.68
C MET A 52 -32.16 20.76 -25.36
N PRO A 53 -33.31 20.17 -25.72
CA PRO A 53 -34.46 20.95 -26.17
C PRO A 53 -34.94 21.93 -25.12
N SER A 54 -35.52 23.03 -25.56
CA SER A 54 -36.19 24.02 -24.70
C SER A 54 -37.29 23.36 -23.90
N GLY A 55 -37.34 23.59 -22.58
CA GLY A 55 -38.37 23.09 -21.68
C GLY A 55 -37.95 21.94 -20.73
N LEU A 56 -36.78 21.32 -20.94
CA LEU A 56 -36.20 20.38 -19.98
C LEU A 56 -35.27 21.13 -19.02
N PRO A 57 -35.18 20.68 -17.73
CA PRO A 57 -34.21 21.24 -16.80
C PRO A 57 -32.78 20.84 -17.25
N TRP A 58 -31.98 21.82 -17.52
CA TRP A 58 -30.58 21.66 -17.96
C TRP A 58 -29.63 21.13 -16.87
N LEU A 59 -30.03 21.21 -15.60
CA LEU A 59 -29.37 20.57 -14.46
C LEU A 59 -30.39 19.92 -13.55
N VAL A 60 -30.03 18.75 -12.99
CA VAL A 60 -30.84 18.06 -11.98
C VAL A 60 -30.19 18.22 -10.60
N ALA A 61 -31.01 18.44 -9.56
CA ALA A 61 -30.53 18.74 -8.21
C ALA A 61 -29.54 17.70 -7.61
N PRO A 62 -29.69 16.38 -7.81
CA PRO A 62 -28.76 15.38 -7.32
C PRO A 62 -27.31 15.57 -7.80
N LEU A 63 -27.12 16.27 -8.92
CA LEU A 63 -25.80 16.50 -9.49
C LEU A 63 -24.87 17.33 -8.57
N GLY A 64 -25.46 18.20 -7.74
CA GLY A 64 -24.68 18.97 -6.74
C GLY A 64 -23.99 18.06 -5.75
N ALA A 65 -24.69 17.05 -5.22
CA ALA A 65 -24.09 16.07 -4.34
C ALA A 65 -23.08 15.15 -5.06
N SER A 66 -23.38 14.78 -6.33
CA SER A 66 -22.43 14.04 -7.18
C SER A 66 -21.12 14.81 -7.39
N ALA A 67 -21.19 16.13 -7.55
CA ALA A 67 -20.00 16.99 -7.70
C ALA A 67 -19.13 16.98 -6.43
N VAL A 68 -19.74 17.01 -5.24
CA VAL A 68 -18.98 16.88 -3.98
C VAL A 68 -18.16 15.59 -3.96
N LEU A 69 -18.74 14.46 -4.37
CA LEU A 69 -18.05 13.17 -4.42
C LEU A 69 -16.95 13.16 -5.49
N VAL A 70 -17.25 13.54 -6.72
CA VAL A 70 -16.30 13.50 -7.86
C VAL A 70 -15.08 14.38 -7.63
N PHE A 71 -15.25 15.56 -7.05
CA PHE A 71 -14.16 16.53 -6.85
C PHE A 71 -13.57 16.47 -5.44
N GLY A 72 -14.35 16.12 -4.43
CA GLY A 72 -13.90 16.07 -3.03
C GLY A 72 -13.21 14.77 -2.65
N VAL A 73 -13.73 13.64 -3.11
CA VAL A 73 -13.23 12.30 -2.79
C VAL A 73 -13.10 11.43 -4.06
N PRO A 74 -12.26 11.84 -5.05
CA PRO A 74 -12.18 11.18 -6.36
C PRO A 74 -11.71 9.72 -6.30
N ALA A 75 -11.05 9.29 -5.22
CA ALA A 75 -10.65 7.90 -5.00
C ALA A 75 -11.81 7.02 -4.52
N SER A 76 -12.86 7.60 -3.95
CA SER A 76 -14.00 6.87 -3.42
C SER A 76 -14.66 5.93 -4.44
N PRO A 77 -14.98 4.67 -4.09
CA PRO A 77 -15.78 3.79 -4.93
C PRO A 77 -17.13 4.41 -5.34
N LEU A 78 -17.71 5.23 -4.47
CA LEU A 78 -19.01 5.88 -4.68
C LEU A 78 -18.94 7.04 -5.67
N ALA A 79 -17.73 7.54 -5.97
CA ALA A 79 -17.46 8.63 -6.92
C ALA A 79 -17.04 8.15 -8.31
N GLN A 80 -16.86 6.83 -8.51
CA GLN A 80 -16.37 6.32 -9.79
C GLN A 80 -17.39 6.49 -10.93
N PRO A 81 -16.96 6.55 -12.19
CA PRO A 81 -17.82 6.82 -13.33
C PRO A 81 -19.08 5.95 -13.40
N TRP A 82 -18.91 4.63 -13.16
CA TRP A 82 -20.07 3.72 -13.15
C TRP A 82 -21.01 3.98 -11.98
N ALA A 83 -20.50 4.28 -10.79
CA ALA A 83 -21.32 4.66 -9.65
C ALA A 83 -22.14 5.93 -9.94
N VAL A 84 -21.48 6.98 -10.44
CA VAL A 84 -22.13 8.28 -10.71
C VAL A 84 -23.16 8.17 -11.82
N VAL A 85 -22.78 7.69 -13.00
CA VAL A 85 -23.69 7.63 -14.17
C VAL A 85 -24.74 6.55 -13.97
N GLY A 86 -24.32 5.33 -13.64
CA GLY A 86 -25.22 4.20 -13.43
C GLY A 86 -26.16 4.41 -12.24
N GLY A 87 -25.61 4.86 -11.10
CA GLY A 87 -26.37 5.06 -9.87
C GLY A 87 -27.48 6.12 -10.04
N ASN A 88 -27.15 7.28 -10.59
CA ASN A 88 -28.17 8.31 -10.84
C ASN A 88 -29.21 7.86 -11.86
N THR A 89 -28.78 7.25 -12.98
CA THR A 89 -29.71 6.81 -14.05
C THR A 89 -30.63 5.70 -13.56
N VAL A 90 -30.09 4.66 -12.94
CA VAL A 90 -30.88 3.54 -12.40
C VAL A 90 -31.87 4.03 -11.36
N SER A 91 -31.44 4.93 -10.48
CA SER A 91 -32.31 5.49 -9.45
C SER A 91 -33.43 6.34 -10.03
N ALA A 92 -33.17 7.12 -11.07
CA ALA A 92 -34.21 7.87 -11.79
C ALA A 92 -35.23 6.91 -12.46
N LEU A 93 -34.75 5.85 -13.12
CA LEU A 93 -35.63 4.83 -13.72
C LEU A 93 -36.52 4.16 -12.68
N VAL A 94 -35.97 3.82 -11.51
CA VAL A 94 -36.74 3.24 -10.40
C VAL A 94 -37.78 4.24 -9.88
N GLY A 95 -37.42 5.52 -9.73
CA GLY A 95 -38.36 6.55 -9.30
C GLY A 95 -39.52 6.72 -10.28
N ILE A 96 -39.23 6.77 -11.59
CA ILE A 96 -40.25 6.83 -12.65
C ILE A 96 -41.14 5.56 -12.64
N ALA A 97 -40.51 4.36 -12.49
CA ALA A 97 -41.23 3.11 -12.40
C ALA A 97 -42.23 3.11 -11.23
N CYS A 98 -41.81 3.60 -10.07
CA CYS A 98 -42.70 3.71 -8.92
C CYS A 98 -43.88 4.66 -9.18
N MET A 99 -43.65 5.77 -9.86
CA MET A 99 -44.71 6.71 -10.23
C MET A 99 -45.69 6.14 -11.25
N GLN A 100 -45.25 5.26 -12.14
CA GLN A 100 -46.12 4.63 -13.11
C GLN A 100 -46.95 3.46 -12.56
N TRP A 101 -46.35 2.68 -11.64
CA TRP A 101 -46.96 1.39 -11.28
C TRP A 101 -47.49 1.34 -9.84
N LEU A 102 -47.08 2.25 -8.95
CA LEU A 102 -47.63 2.30 -7.61
C LEU A 102 -48.86 3.23 -7.54
N PRO A 103 -49.93 2.81 -6.88
CA PRO A 103 -51.12 3.64 -6.73
C PRO A 103 -50.83 4.77 -5.72
N VAL A 104 -50.64 5.99 -6.19
CA VAL A 104 -50.41 7.15 -5.31
C VAL A 104 -51.61 7.35 -4.40
N PRO A 105 -52.87 7.40 -4.84
CA PRO A 105 -54.03 7.11 -3.99
C PRO A 105 -54.30 5.61 -3.98
N PRO A 106 -54.38 4.93 -2.82
CA PRO A 106 -54.42 5.45 -1.43
C PRO A 106 -53.10 5.51 -0.69
N LEU A 107 -51.94 5.10 -1.25
CA LEU A 107 -50.67 5.00 -0.54
C LEU A 107 -50.11 6.36 -0.04
N GLY A 108 -50.39 7.43 -0.79
CA GLY A 108 -49.81 8.74 -0.58
C GLY A 108 -48.40 8.90 -1.15
N ILE A 109 -48.05 10.08 -1.59
CA ILE A 109 -46.79 10.40 -2.26
C ILE A 109 -45.57 10.09 -1.38
N THR A 110 -45.67 10.26 -0.06
CA THR A 110 -44.60 9.98 0.90
C THR A 110 -44.25 8.50 0.93
N ALA A 111 -45.23 7.63 0.92
CA ALA A 111 -44.99 6.19 0.91
C ALA A 111 -44.39 5.73 -0.43
N VAL A 112 -44.84 6.26 -1.54
CA VAL A 112 -44.28 5.99 -2.87
C VAL A 112 -42.83 6.47 -2.93
N ALA A 113 -42.53 7.64 -2.39
CA ALA A 113 -41.15 8.18 -2.31
C ALA A 113 -40.23 7.29 -1.48
N ALA A 114 -40.68 6.84 -0.30
CA ALA A 114 -39.91 5.94 0.55
C ALA A 114 -39.62 4.59 -0.16
N VAL A 115 -40.61 4.00 -0.79
CA VAL A 115 -40.45 2.76 -1.56
C VAL A 115 -39.52 2.96 -2.75
N ALA A 116 -39.63 4.07 -3.48
CA ALA A 116 -38.78 4.36 -4.62
C ALA A 116 -37.29 4.49 -4.21
N VAL A 117 -37.01 5.20 -3.12
CA VAL A 117 -35.64 5.33 -2.59
C VAL A 117 -35.12 3.98 -2.13
N ALA A 118 -35.91 3.20 -1.39
CA ALA A 118 -35.50 1.88 -0.91
C ALA A 118 -35.17 0.92 -2.08
N LEU A 119 -36.03 0.88 -3.10
CA LEU A 119 -35.79 0.07 -4.30
C LEU A 119 -34.59 0.56 -5.10
N ALA A 120 -34.40 1.88 -5.22
CA ALA A 120 -33.23 2.45 -5.89
C ALA A 120 -31.92 2.04 -5.19
N ILE A 121 -31.86 2.08 -3.86
CA ILE A 121 -30.71 1.61 -3.08
C ILE A 121 -30.47 0.12 -3.34
N GLY A 122 -31.51 -0.72 -3.27
CA GLY A 122 -31.40 -2.14 -3.55
C GLY A 122 -30.89 -2.43 -4.96
N MET A 123 -31.38 -1.72 -5.97
CA MET A 123 -30.95 -1.86 -7.35
C MET A 123 -29.51 -1.39 -7.55
N MET A 124 -29.09 -0.29 -6.91
CA MET A 124 -27.71 0.15 -6.96
C MET A 124 -26.74 -0.86 -6.34
N PHE A 125 -27.09 -1.54 -5.25
CA PHE A 125 -26.30 -2.64 -4.71
C PHE A 125 -26.20 -3.82 -5.69
N LEU A 126 -27.31 -4.23 -6.26
CA LEU A 126 -27.37 -5.34 -7.22
C LEU A 126 -26.48 -5.08 -8.45
N LEU A 127 -26.50 -3.85 -8.97
CA LEU A 127 -25.75 -3.43 -10.16
C LEU A 127 -24.34 -2.91 -9.84
N ARG A 128 -23.93 -2.94 -8.57
CA ARG A 128 -22.62 -2.44 -8.10
C ARG A 128 -22.34 -0.99 -8.52
N CYS A 129 -23.36 -0.15 -8.47
CA CYS A 129 -23.27 1.27 -8.81
C CYS A 129 -23.79 2.15 -7.67
N LEU A 130 -23.46 1.77 -6.41
CA LEU A 130 -23.89 2.53 -5.25
C LEU A 130 -23.38 3.98 -5.33
N HIS A 131 -24.31 4.92 -5.40
CA HIS A 131 -24.04 6.36 -5.48
C HIS A 131 -25.08 7.11 -4.65
N PRO A 132 -24.75 7.62 -3.46
CA PRO A 132 -25.75 8.21 -2.55
C PRO A 132 -26.64 9.29 -3.18
N PRO A 133 -26.13 10.18 -4.07
CA PRO A 133 -26.97 11.14 -4.78
C PRO A 133 -28.06 10.50 -5.64
N GLY A 134 -27.90 9.22 -6.05
CA GLY A 134 -28.93 8.47 -6.76
C GLY A 134 -30.24 8.34 -5.96
N GLY A 135 -30.17 8.21 -4.61
CA GLY A 135 -31.35 8.25 -3.76
C GLY A 135 -32.14 9.58 -3.94
N ALA A 136 -31.44 10.70 -4.05
CA ALA A 136 -32.05 11.99 -4.34
C ALA A 136 -32.60 12.06 -5.78
N ALA A 137 -31.98 11.37 -6.75
CA ALA A 137 -32.51 11.27 -8.12
C ALA A 137 -33.84 10.52 -8.16
N SER A 138 -33.94 9.37 -7.47
CA SER A 138 -35.23 8.64 -7.34
C SER A 138 -36.30 9.47 -6.65
N LEU A 139 -35.95 10.15 -5.55
CA LEU A 139 -36.87 11.02 -4.83
C LEU A 139 -37.35 12.18 -5.71
N LEU A 140 -36.46 12.81 -6.49
CA LEU A 140 -36.81 13.88 -7.42
C LEU A 140 -37.89 13.42 -8.42
N MET A 141 -37.75 12.21 -9.00
CA MET A 141 -38.74 11.68 -9.95
C MET A 141 -40.13 11.58 -9.33
N VAL A 142 -40.19 11.13 -8.07
CA VAL A 142 -41.46 10.99 -7.34
C VAL A 142 -42.07 12.37 -7.01
N LEU A 143 -41.27 13.28 -6.47
CA LEU A 143 -41.72 14.61 -6.04
C LEU A 143 -42.15 15.51 -7.21
N THR A 144 -41.56 15.31 -8.40
CA THR A 144 -41.93 16.03 -9.63
C THR A 144 -43.00 15.28 -10.45
N ALA A 145 -43.52 14.18 -9.92
CA ALA A 145 -44.49 13.32 -10.62
C ALA A 145 -44.03 12.97 -12.05
N GLN A 146 -42.74 12.60 -12.18
CA GLN A 146 -42.17 12.30 -13.49
C GLN A 146 -42.60 10.92 -13.98
N HIS A 147 -43.20 10.87 -15.20
CA HIS A 147 -43.66 9.65 -15.86
C HIS A 147 -42.89 9.35 -17.15
N ASP A 148 -42.12 10.27 -17.67
CA ASP A 148 -41.35 10.11 -18.90
C ASP A 148 -40.02 9.43 -18.67
N TRP A 149 -39.85 8.22 -19.22
CA TRP A 149 -38.57 7.47 -19.15
C TRP A 149 -37.40 8.18 -19.79
N HIS A 150 -37.67 9.04 -20.78
CA HIS A 150 -36.62 9.81 -21.43
C HIS A 150 -35.87 10.72 -20.44
N PHE A 151 -36.53 11.18 -19.38
CA PHE A 151 -35.94 12.04 -18.35
C PHE A 151 -34.79 11.38 -17.61
N ALA A 152 -34.80 10.05 -17.45
CA ALA A 152 -33.69 9.32 -16.82
C ALA A 152 -32.42 9.34 -17.68
N PHE A 153 -32.56 9.43 -19.00
CA PHE A 153 -31.44 9.50 -19.93
C PHE A 153 -31.07 10.95 -20.23
N VAL A 154 -32.04 11.79 -20.48
CA VAL A 154 -31.91 13.23 -20.71
C VAL A 154 -32.92 13.93 -19.80
N PRO A 155 -32.50 14.60 -18.71
CA PRO A 155 -31.17 15.11 -18.38
C PRO A 155 -30.28 14.25 -17.45
N VAL A 156 -30.82 13.21 -16.73
CA VAL A 156 -30.10 12.62 -15.60
C VAL A 156 -28.77 11.94 -16.00
N ALA A 157 -28.83 11.01 -16.97
CA ALA A 157 -27.63 10.32 -17.43
C ALA A 157 -26.63 11.26 -18.12
N LEU A 158 -27.14 12.14 -18.99
CA LEU A 158 -26.32 13.13 -19.72
C LEU A 158 -25.57 14.05 -18.75
N ASN A 159 -26.27 14.63 -17.78
CA ASN A 159 -25.66 15.49 -16.77
C ASN A 159 -24.59 14.75 -15.96
N SER A 160 -24.88 13.51 -15.55
CA SER A 160 -23.95 12.66 -14.80
C SER A 160 -22.71 12.35 -15.63
N LEU A 161 -22.87 12.05 -16.92
CA LEU A 161 -21.77 11.79 -17.84
C LEU A 161 -20.89 13.05 -18.03
N LEU A 162 -21.49 14.19 -18.27
CA LEU A 162 -20.77 15.47 -18.44
C LEU A 162 -19.98 15.85 -17.18
N LEU A 163 -20.58 15.64 -15.99
CA LEU A 163 -19.89 15.87 -14.72
C LEU A 163 -18.70 14.91 -14.55
N VAL A 164 -18.84 13.65 -14.90
CA VAL A 164 -17.74 12.66 -14.86
C VAL A 164 -16.61 13.06 -15.81
N LEU A 165 -16.93 13.46 -17.04
CA LEU A 165 -15.93 13.90 -18.02
C LEU A 165 -15.20 15.16 -17.54
N ALA A 166 -15.93 16.14 -16.99
CA ALA A 166 -15.33 17.33 -16.37
C ALA A 166 -14.44 16.94 -15.17
N GLY A 167 -14.89 15.98 -14.35
CA GLY A 167 -14.14 15.44 -13.24
C GLY A 167 -12.85 14.72 -13.67
N MET A 168 -12.91 13.94 -14.75
CA MET A 168 -11.72 13.28 -15.33
C MET A 168 -10.68 14.31 -15.78
N ALA A 169 -11.11 15.33 -16.51
CA ALA A 169 -10.22 16.39 -16.96
C ALA A 169 -9.61 17.18 -15.78
N TYR A 170 -10.44 17.70 -14.89
CA TYR A 170 -10.01 18.56 -13.79
C TYR A 170 -9.13 17.84 -12.77
N ASN A 171 -9.54 16.65 -12.31
CA ASN A 171 -8.78 15.89 -11.32
C ASN A 171 -7.41 15.47 -11.88
N THR A 172 -7.35 15.01 -13.14
CA THR A 172 -6.08 14.65 -13.79
C THR A 172 -5.16 15.87 -13.93
N LEU A 173 -5.67 17.00 -14.37
CA LEU A 173 -4.89 18.26 -14.50
C LEU A 173 -4.39 18.78 -13.15
N THR A 174 -5.11 18.51 -12.07
CA THR A 174 -4.73 18.92 -10.71
C THR A 174 -3.96 17.84 -9.94
N GLY A 175 -3.48 16.77 -10.62
CA GLY A 175 -2.62 15.74 -10.06
C GLY A 175 -3.35 14.68 -9.21
N ARG A 176 -4.67 14.55 -9.36
CA ARG A 176 -5.46 13.47 -8.75
C ARG A 176 -5.79 12.41 -9.80
N ARG A 177 -5.70 11.14 -9.40
CA ARG A 177 -6.11 10.03 -10.28
C ARG A 177 -7.63 9.92 -10.28
N TYR A 178 -8.24 10.08 -11.45
CA TYR A 178 -9.67 9.84 -11.65
C TYR A 178 -9.91 9.47 -13.13
N PRO A 179 -10.55 8.35 -13.45
CA PRO A 179 -11.08 7.32 -12.54
C PRO A 179 -9.99 6.65 -11.71
N HIS A 180 -10.36 6.18 -10.50
CA HIS A 180 -9.48 5.42 -9.65
C HIS A 180 -9.80 3.92 -9.82
N ALA A 181 -8.81 3.10 -10.17
CA ALA A 181 -9.00 1.66 -10.34
C ALA A 181 -9.46 1.04 -9.02
N GLN A 182 -10.57 0.30 -9.06
CA GLN A 182 -11.16 -0.35 -7.89
C GLN A 182 -10.73 -1.83 -7.74
N ASN A 183 -10.18 -2.40 -8.81
CA ASN A 183 -9.57 -3.73 -8.82
C ASN A 183 -8.14 -3.58 -9.29
N VAL A 184 -7.19 -3.50 -8.39
CA VAL A 184 -5.80 -3.66 -8.75
C VAL A 184 -5.53 -5.15 -8.74
N SER A 185 -5.40 -5.75 -9.94
CA SER A 185 -4.58 -6.94 -10.06
C SER A 185 -3.25 -6.59 -9.41
N ALA A 186 -2.79 -7.38 -8.44
CA ALA A 186 -1.52 -7.14 -7.77
C ALA A 186 -0.49 -6.72 -8.81
N PRO A 187 0.24 -5.61 -8.66
CA PRO A 187 1.27 -5.25 -9.59
C PRO A 187 2.15 -6.49 -9.72
N ALA A 188 2.32 -6.98 -10.95
CA ALA A 188 3.25 -8.04 -11.23
C ALA A 188 4.55 -7.60 -10.56
N ALA A 189 4.92 -8.29 -9.49
CA ALA A 189 6.07 -7.96 -8.68
C ALA A 189 7.20 -7.69 -9.65
N ALA A 190 7.70 -6.47 -9.66
CA ALA A 190 8.92 -6.15 -10.38
C ALA A 190 9.91 -7.18 -9.87
N ALA A 191 10.25 -8.11 -10.75
CA ALA A 191 11.06 -9.28 -10.43
C ALA A 191 12.34 -8.80 -9.76
N GLY A 192 12.48 -9.05 -8.44
CA GLY A 192 13.71 -8.80 -7.74
C GLY A 192 13.65 -8.22 -6.31
N ALA A 193 12.55 -7.69 -5.85
CA ALA A 193 12.46 -7.20 -4.47
C ALA A 193 11.59 -8.13 -3.63
N GLN A 194 12.20 -9.10 -2.96
CA GLN A 194 11.57 -9.78 -1.84
C GLN A 194 11.53 -8.79 -0.66
N VAL A 195 10.49 -7.96 -0.64
CA VAL A 195 10.10 -7.23 0.56
C VAL A 195 9.63 -8.28 1.57
N ALA A 196 10.10 -8.21 2.81
CA ALA A 196 9.57 -9.06 3.87
C ALA A 196 8.03 -8.96 3.87
N PRO A 197 7.31 -10.09 3.97
CA PRO A 197 5.86 -10.06 3.92
C PRO A 197 5.35 -9.09 4.99
N PRO A 198 4.40 -8.20 4.64
CA PRO A 198 3.80 -7.29 5.61
C PRO A 198 3.22 -8.11 6.76
N ARG A 199 3.26 -7.57 7.98
CA ARG A 199 2.68 -8.21 9.18
C ARG A 199 1.20 -8.53 9.02
N PHE A 200 0.52 -7.71 8.22
CA PHE A 200 -0.88 -7.89 7.83
C PHE A 200 -0.90 -8.07 6.31
N GLY A 201 -1.20 -9.29 5.87
CA GLY A 201 -1.38 -9.61 4.46
C GLY A 201 -2.77 -9.18 3.96
N ASP A 202 -2.96 -9.30 2.66
CA ASP A 202 -4.24 -9.03 2.01
C ASP A 202 -5.39 -9.88 2.58
N ALA A 203 -5.09 -11.12 2.98
CA ALA A 203 -6.07 -12.04 3.55
C ALA A 203 -6.56 -11.59 4.94
N GLU A 204 -5.67 -11.07 5.79
CA GLU A 204 -6.04 -10.53 7.10
C GLU A 204 -6.86 -9.25 6.98
N LEU A 205 -6.50 -8.37 6.05
CA LEU A 205 -7.27 -7.16 5.77
C LEU A 205 -8.68 -7.51 5.28
N ASP A 206 -8.82 -8.45 4.33
CA ASP A 206 -10.11 -8.91 3.83
C ASP A 206 -10.96 -9.56 4.93
N ALA A 207 -10.35 -10.35 5.82
CA ALA A 207 -11.04 -10.95 6.95
C ALA A 207 -11.56 -9.89 7.94
N VAL A 208 -10.77 -8.83 8.20
CA VAL A 208 -11.19 -7.70 9.04
C VAL A 208 -12.32 -6.91 8.38
N LEU A 209 -12.20 -6.60 7.09
CA LEU A 209 -13.24 -5.88 6.33
C LEU A 209 -14.55 -6.67 6.28
N ALA A 210 -14.50 -7.99 6.09
CA ALA A 210 -15.67 -8.87 6.13
C ALA A 210 -16.36 -8.85 7.51
N ARG A 211 -15.59 -8.81 8.60
CA ARG A 211 -16.14 -8.69 9.96
C ARG A 211 -16.73 -7.31 10.25
N TYR A 212 -16.14 -6.27 9.66
CA TYR A 212 -16.63 -4.90 9.81
C TYR A 212 -17.99 -4.72 9.13
N ASN A 213 -18.25 -5.43 8.04
CA ASN A 213 -19.53 -5.55 7.33
C ASN A 213 -20.22 -4.19 7.07
N GLN A 214 -19.45 -3.18 6.67
CA GLN A 214 -19.92 -1.84 6.33
C GLN A 214 -19.31 -1.39 5.01
N VAL A 215 -20.05 -0.55 4.28
CA VAL A 215 -19.51 0.12 3.09
C VAL A 215 -18.52 1.19 3.52
N LEU A 216 -17.27 1.05 3.12
CA LEU A 216 -16.22 2.03 3.37
C LEU A 216 -16.07 2.95 2.17
N ASP A 217 -15.92 4.24 2.44
CA ASP A 217 -15.68 5.27 1.41
C ASP A 217 -14.18 5.43 1.09
N VAL A 218 -13.43 4.33 1.23
CA VAL A 218 -11.99 4.24 0.92
C VAL A 218 -11.77 2.98 0.10
N PRO A 219 -11.04 3.08 -1.04
CA PRO A 219 -10.63 1.91 -1.79
C PRO A 219 -9.81 0.95 -0.91
N ARG A 220 -10.02 -0.36 -1.11
CA ARG A 220 -9.30 -1.40 -0.36
C ARG A 220 -7.77 -1.23 -0.46
N ASP A 221 -7.28 -0.87 -1.64
CA ASP A 221 -5.86 -0.74 -1.90
C ASP A 221 -5.24 0.49 -1.21
N ASP A 222 -5.99 1.59 -1.13
CA ASP A 222 -5.57 2.77 -0.36
C ASP A 222 -5.48 2.44 1.13
N LEU A 223 -6.43 1.64 1.64
CA LEU A 223 -6.40 1.16 3.02
C LEU A 223 -5.21 0.24 3.27
N ALA A 224 -4.91 -0.68 2.36
CA ALA A 224 -3.71 -1.53 2.43
C ALA A 224 -2.43 -0.70 2.38
N GLY A 225 -2.37 0.30 1.52
CA GLY A 225 -1.25 1.26 1.44
C GLY A 225 -1.04 2.04 2.72
N LEU A 226 -2.11 2.57 3.31
CA LEU A 226 -2.05 3.29 4.59
C LEU A 226 -1.58 2.41 5.74
N LEU A 227 -2.03 1.15 5.81
CA LEU A 227 -1.57 0.19 6.81
C LEU A 227 -0.08 -0.11 6.64
N HIS A 228 0.38 -0.30 5.41
CA HIS A 228 1.79 -0.54 5.11
C HIS A 228 2.67 0.67 5.50
N GLU A 229 2.26 1.89 5.17
CA GLU A 229 2.98 3.10 5.59
C GLU A 229 3.00 3.27 7.11
N ALA A 230 1.88 2.98 7.80
CA ALA A 230 1.81 3.02 9.25
C ALA A 230 2.75 2.00 9.91
N GLU A 231 2.86 0.79 9.33
CA GLU A 231 3.84 -0.21 9.77
C GLU A 231 5.28 0.28 9.60
N LEU A 232 5.61 0.83 8.42
CA LEU A 232 6.95 1.37 8.15
C LEU A 232 7.31 2.50 9.11
N LEU A 233 6.37 3.40 9.40
CA LEU A 233 6.55 4.47 10.39
C LEU A 233 6.74 3.90 11.80
N SER A 234 5.99 2.86 12.17
CA SER A 234 6.16 2.17 13.47
C SER A 234 7.54 1.52 13.57
N TYR A 235 8.02 0.85 12.51
CA TYR A 235 9.38 0.32 12.46
C TYR A 235 10.44 1.42 12.57
N ARG A 236 10.29 2.51 11.81
CA ARG A 236 11.21 3.66 11.91
C ARG A 236 11.23 4.26 13.31
N LYS A 237 10.08 4.38 13.96
CA LYS A 237 9.99 4.92 15.33
C LYS A 237 10.67 3.99 16.36
N ARG A 238 10.49 2.67 16.22
CA ARG A 238 11.13 1.67 17.10
C ARG A 238 12.63 1.55 16.86
N LEU A 239 13.09 1.66 15.62
CA LEU A 239 14.48 1.52 15.23
C LEU A 239 15.20 2.87 15.09
N GLY A 240 14.47 3.98 15.12
CA GLY A 240 14.98 5.31 14.79
C GLY A 240 16.06 5.87 15.71
N GLY A 241 16.26 5.26 16.88
CA GLY A 241 17.35 5.59 17.80
C GLY A 241 18.55 4.64 17.71
N LEU A 242 18.42 3.48 17.02
CA LEU A 242 19.47 2.48 16.97
C LEU A 242 20.39 2.69 15.76
N ARG A 243 21.70 2.72 16.02
CA ARG A 243 22.77 2.76 15.02
C ARG A 243 23.37 1.37 14.83
N CYS A 244 24.12 1.18 13.75
CA CYS A 244 24.80 -0.09 13.48
C CYS A 244 25.71 -0.51 14.65
N VAL A 245 26.38 0.43 15.28
CA VAL A 245 27.28 0.19 16.41
C VAL A 245 26.53 -0.38 17.62
N ASP A 246 25.26 -0.09 17.79
CA ASP A 246 24.46 -0.51 18.95
C ASP A 246 24.06 -1.99 18.91
N ILE A 247 24.02 -2.59 17.70
CA ILE A 247 23.54 -3.97 17.52
C ILE A 247 24.49 -4.88 16.75
N MET A 248 25.59 -4.35 16.20
CA MET A 248 26.59 -5.15 15.48
C MET A 248 27.28 -6.15 16.39
N SER A 249 27.68 -7.28 15.84
CA SER A 249 28.58 -8.21 16.51
C SER A 249 30.03 -7.68 16.47
N SER A 250 30.67 -7.53 17.63
CA SER A 250 32.06 -7.11 17.79
C SER A 250 32.63 -7.81 19.06
N PRO A 251 33.94 -8.23 19.10
CA PRO A 251 34.92 -8.17 18.02
C PRO A 251 34.61 -9.19 16.89
N VAL A 252 35.09 -8.88 15.67
CA VAL A 252 34.89 -9.72 14.49
C VAL A 252 36.09 -10.60 14.23
N VAL A 253 35.85 -11.91 14.01
CA VAL A 253 36.88 -12.83 13.53
C VAL A 253 37.15 -12.51 12.05
N THR A 254 38.36 -12.22 11.70
CA THR A 254 38.80 -11.83 10.34
C THR A 254 39.88 -12.75 9.82
N VAL A 255 40.06 -12.75 8.50
CA VAL A 255 41.16 -13.42 7.81
C VAL A 255 41.82 -12.48 6.81
N GLU A 256 43.02 -12.78 6.39
CA GLU A 256 43.74 -12.04 5.35
C GLU A 256 43.54 -12.73 3.98
N PHE A 257 43.89 -12.01 2.91
CA PHE A 257 43.82 -12.52 1.53
C PHE A 257 44.62 -13.84 1.37
N GLY A 258 45.79 -13.93 1.99
CA GLY A 258 46.68 -15.10 1.90
C GLY A 258 46.37 -16.21 2.88
N THR A 259 45.35 -16.10 3.73
CA THR A 259 45.00 -17.16 4.70
C THR A 259 44.66 -18.45 3.98
N PRO A 260 45.24 -19.62 4.39
CA PRO A 260 44.88 -20.92 3.81
C PRO A 260 43.40 -21.26 3.99
N LEU A 261 42.81 -21.92 2.99
CA LEU A 261 41.39 -22.31 3.05
C LEU A 261 41.07 -23.21 4.23
N ALA A 262 41.99 -24.12 4.62
CA ALA A 262 41.79 -24.99 5.77
C ALA A 262 41.67 -24.21 7.08
N GLU A 263 42.51 -23.20 7.28
CA GLU A 263 42.50 -22.33 8.46
C GLU A 263 41.17 -21.51 8.50
N ALA A 264 40.81 -20.86 7.40
CA ALA A 264 39.59 -20.08 7.33
C ALA A 264 38.33 -20.96 7.57
N TRP A 265 38.33 -22.20 7.05
CA TRP A 265 37.26 -23.14 7.31
C TRP A 265 37.19 -23.55 8.77
N ALA A 266 38.34 -23.82 9.41
CA ALA A 266 38.41 -24.13 10.83
C ALA A 266 37.86 -22.99 11.69
N LEU A 267 38.17 -21.73 11.38
CA LEU A 267 37.62 -20.56 12.07
C LEU A 267 36.11 -20.46 11.94
N LEU A 268 35.55 -20.71 10.73
CA LEU A 268 34.09 -20.74 10.52
C LEU A 268 33.38 -21.80 11.39
N GLN A 269 34.05 -22.95 11.60
CA GLN A 269 33.51 -24.02 12.42
C GLN A 269 33.67 -23.75 13.92
N GLN A 270 34.87 -23.36 14.33
CA GLN A 270 35.21 -23.11 15.74
C GLN A 270 34.31 -22.00 16.33
N HIS A 271 34.15 -20.90 15.60
CA HIS A 271 33.34 -19.77 16.04
C HIS A 271 31.85 -19.91 15.68
N ARG A 272 31.43 -21.00 15.00
CA ARG A 272 30.06 -21.25 14.53
C ARG A 272 29.47 -20.11 13.72
N ILE A 273 30.32 -19.41 12.94
CA ILE A 273 29.93 -18.30 12.08
C ILE A 273 29.76 -18.74 10.63
N LYS A 274 29.06 -17.95 9.83
CA LYS A 274 28.74 -18.28 8.44
C LYS A 274 29.58 -17.50 7.45
N ALA A 275 30.27 -16.44 7.90
CA ALA A 275 31.06 -15.56 7.06
C ALA A 275 32.26 -15.03 7.84
N LEU A 276 33.36 -14.78 7.13
CA LEU A 276 34.58 -14.13 7.63
C LEU A 276 34.87 -12.93 6.73
N PRO A 277 34.91 -11.70 7.29
CA PRO A 277 35.46 -10.57 6.57
C PRO A 277 36.93 -10.79 6.28
N VAL A 278 37.35 -10.44 5.07
CA VAL A 278 38.75 -10.48 4.63
C VAL A 278 39.31 -9.07 4.71
N VAL A 279 40.40 -8.90 5.46
CA VAL A 279 40.99 -7.58 5.73
C VAL A 279 42.44 -7.52 5.24
N ASP A 280 42.91 -6.29 5.00
CA ASP A 280 44.32 -6.01 4.77
C ASP A 280 45.10 -5.83 6.11
N ARG A 281 46.41 -5.59 6.02
CA ARG A 281 47.28 -5.39 7.17
C ARG A 281 46.91 -4.15 8.02
N VAL A 282 46.12 -3.24 7.50
CA VAL A 282 45.63 -2.05 8.21
C VAL A 282 44.19 -2.15 8.64
N GLN A 283 43.65 -3.39 8.61
CA GLN A 283 42.27 -3.75 9.02
C GLN A 283 41.18 -3.12 8.14
N ARG A 284 41.48 -2.81 6.87
CA ARG A 284 40.44 -2.42 5.89
C ARG A 284 39.88 -3.64 5.22
N ILE A 285 38.57 -3.60 5.00
CA ILE A 285 37.86 -4.70 4.31
C ILE A 285 38.27 -4.77 2.84
N VAL A 286 38.70 -5.93 2.38
CA VAL A 286 39.06 -6.23 0.98
C VAL A 286 38.13 -7.30 0.37
N GLY A 287 37.37 -8.01 1.18
CA GLY A 287 36.45 -9.06 0.72
C GLY A 287 35.66 -9.67 1.87
N ILE A 288 34.83 -10.63 1.52
CA ILE A 288 34.13 -11.51 2.47
C ILE A 288 34.16 -12.94 1.92
N VAL A 289 34.39 -13.91 2.77
CA VAL A 289 34.28 -15.33 2.45
C VAL A 289 33.22 -15.97 3.32
N THR A 290 32.35 -16.73 2.69
CA THR A 290 31.21 -17.39 3.33
C THR A 290 31.29 -18.92 3.18
N ARG A 291 30.53 -19.67 3.96
CA ARG A 291 30.39 -21.11 3.78
C ARG A 291 29.90 -21.46 2.34
N ALA A 292 29.08 -20.62 1.73
CA ALA A 292 28.59 -20.81 0.36
C ALA A 292 29.75 -20.74 -0.67
N ASP A 293 30.73 -19.86 -0.45
CA ASP A 293 31.89 -19.75 -1.32
C ASP A 293 32.75 -21.00 -1.26
N PHE A 294 32.95 -21.59 -0.07
CA PHE A 294 33.60 -22.88 0.07
C PHE A 294 32.86 -24.00 -0.64
N MET A 295 31.53 -24.04 -0.53
CA MET A 295 30.73 -25.06 -1.23
C MET A 295 30.83 -24.92 -2.75
N ARG A 296 30.74 -23.71 -3.25
CA ARG A 296 30.91 -23.41 -4.70
C ARG A 296 32.31 -23.78 -5.20
N ALA A 297 33.34 -23.46 -4.44
CA ALA A 297 34.70 -23.85 -4.77
C ALA A 297 34.92 -25.38 -4.72
N ALA A 298 34.20 -26.09 -3.85
CA ALA A 298 34.25 -27.53 -3.74
C ALA A 298 33.53 -28.26 -4.89
N GLU A 299 32.52 -27.64 -5.54
CA GLU A 299 31.82 -28.22 -6.69
C GLU A 299 32.74 -28.55 -7.88
N GLY A 300 33.82 -27.78 -8.04
CA GLY A 300 34.85 -28.02 -9.05
C GLY A 300 35.78 -29.23 -8.79
N GLN A 301 35.64 -29.96 -7.66
CA GLN A 301 36.51 -31.07 -7.30
C GLN A 301 35.93 -32.42 -7.72
N GLN A 302 36.81 -33.32 -8.25
CA GLN A 302 36.45 -34.64 -8.76
C GLN A 302 36.33 -35.70 -7.64
N ARG A 303 35.32 -35.61 -6.82
CA ARG A 303 35.00 -36.69 -5.82
C ARG A 303 33.51 -36.86 -5.62
N GLU A 304 33.09 -38.05 -5.25
CA GLU A 304 31.71 -38.34 -4.88
C GLU A 304 31.40 -37.80 -3.47
N GLY A 305 30.27 -37.07 -3.38
CA GLY A 305 29.77 -36.50 -2.13
C GLY A 305 30.38 -35.15 -1.73
N LEU A 306 29.56 -34.27 -1.14
CA LEU A 306 29.93 -32.91 -0.76
C LEU A 306 31.07 -32.89 0.28
N ALA A 307 31.03 -33.76 1.26
CA ALA A 307 32.08 -33.87 2.30
C ALA A 307 33.45 -34.26 1.71
N GLY A 308 33.51 -35.20 0.77
CA GLY A 308 34.74 -35.59 0.09
C GLY A 308 35.32 -34.47 -0.78
N ARG A 309 34.48 -33.75 -1.48
CA ARG A 309 34.88 -32.57 -2.29
C ARG A 309 35.45 -31.45 -1.43
N LEU A 310 34.80 -31.13 -0.32
CA LEU A 310 35.26 -30.15 0.65
C LEU A 310 36.61 -30.53 1.27
N GLN A 311 36.75 -31.81 1.68
CA GLN A 311 38.02 -32.31 2.22
C GLN A 311 39.16 -32.21 1.21
N THR A 312 38.87 -32.49 -0.08
CA THR A 312 39.85 -32.32 -1.17
C THR A 312 40.21 -30.86 -1.40
N LEU A 313 39.23 -29.96 -1.32
CA LEU A 313 39.48 -28.49 -1.42
C LEU A 313 40.41 -28.01 -0.29
N LEU A 314 40.23 -28.48 0.93
CA LEU A 314 40.97 -28.04 2.11
C LEU A 314 42.39 -28.63 2.24
N ARG A 315 42.72 -29.74 1.55
CA ARG A 315 44.07 -30.28 1.57
C ARG A 315 45.03 -29.44 0.71
N PRO A 316 46.27 -29.17 1.18
CA PRO A 316 47.29 -28.50 0.35
C PRO A 316 47.59 -29.30 -0.91
N SER A 317 47.89 -28.62 -2.00
CA SER A 317 48.28 -29.29 -3.26
C SER A 317 49.74 -29.75 -3.17
N PRO A 318 50.04 -30.98 -3.60
CA PRO A 318 51.42 -31.45 -3.59
C PRO A 318 52.28 -30.89 -4.73
N THR A 319 51.65 -30.16 -5.66
CA THR A 319 52.33 -29.63 -6.87
C THR A 319 52.46 -28.11 -6.82
N THR A 320 53.58 -27.59 -7.34
CA THR A 320 53.91 -26.14 -7.36
C THR A 320 52.99 -25.33 -8.27
N HIS A 321 52.31 -26.01 -9.24
CA HIS A 321 51.31 -25.40 -10.15
C HIS A 321 49.99 -26.14 -10.00
N SER A 322 49.10 -25.61 -9.23
CA SER A 322 47.73 -26.12 -9.05
C SER A 322 46.72 -25.08 -9.52
N THR A 323 45.71 -25.51 -10.29
CA THR A 323 44.53 -24.70 -10.64
C THR A 323 43.51 -24.63 -9.49
N LYS A 324 43.74 -25.40 -8.44
CA LYS A 324 42.90 -25.49 -7.26
C LYS A 324 43.10 -24.26 -6.38
N PRO A 325 42.04 -23.61 -5.86
CA PRO A 325 42.17 -22.53 -4.88
C PRO A 325 42.81 -23.04 -3.57
N GLU A 326 43.76 -22.32 -3.03
CA GLU A 326 44.47 -22.65 -1.79
C GLU A 326 44.31 -21.57 -0.70
N VAL A 327 44.05 -20.33 -1.10
CA VAL A 327 43.93 -19.19 -0.19
C VAL A 327 42.57 -18.51 -0.33
N VAL A 328 42.15 -17.86 0.74
CA VAL A 328 40.85 -17.15 0.84
C VAL A 328 40.64 -16.16 -0.29
N GLY A 329 41.69 -15.42 -0.68
CA GLY A 329 41.60 -14.41 -1.74
C GLY A 329 41.21 -14.93 -3.13
N GLN A 330 41.29 -16.26 -3.36
CA GLN A 330 40.91 -16.90 -4.61
C GLN A 330 39.42 -17.25 -4.69
N ILE A 331 38.74 -17.36 -3.52
CA ILE A 331 37.31 -17.76 -3.46
C ILE A 331 36.42 -16.67 -2.89
N MET A 332 36.99 -15.63 -2.26
CA MET A 332 36.22 -14.56 -1.61
C MET A 332 35.42 -13.70 -2.61
N THR A 333 34.34 -13.14 -2.16
CA THR A 333 33.65 -12.06 -2.86
C THR A 333 34.36 -10.72 -2.57
N ARG A 334 34.85 -10.04 -3.63
CA ARG A 334 35.62 -8.79 -3.51
C ARG A 334 34.77 -7.54 -3.42
N GLN A 335 33.62 -7.52 -4.08
CA GLN A 335 32.69 -6.38 -4.02
C GLN A 335 31.78 -6.54 -2.81
N VAL A 336 32.23 -6.01 -1.67
CA VAL A 336 31.48 -6.09 -0.42
C VAL A 336 30.83 -4.74 -0.14
N ARG A 337 29.53 -4.76 0.09
CA ARG A 337 28.83 -3.58 0.64
C ARG A 337 29.18 -3.46 2.11
N VAL A 338 29.47 -2.22 2.52
CA VAL A 338 29.76 -1.87 3.92
C VAL A 338 28.84 -0.77 4.40
N ALA A 339 28.65 -0.66 5.71
CA ALA A 339 27.93 0.47 6.29
C ALA A 339 28.80 1.12 7.40
N SER A 340 28.56 2.41 7.65
CA SER A 340 29.16 3.10 8.79
C SER A 340 28.51 2.65 10.10
N GLY A 341 29.30 2.58 11.18
CA GLY A 341 28.80 2.31 12.53
C GLY A 341 27.74 3.30 13.01
N GLU A 342 27.83 4.55 12.56
CA GLU A 342 26.91 5.63 12.93
C GLU A 342 25.59 5.60 12.14
N ARG A 343 25.49 4.77 11.12
CA ARG A 343 24.30 4.71 10.27
C ARG A 343 23.11 4.12 11.01
N ALA A 344 21.94 4.75 10.81
CA ALA A 344 20.69 4.28 11.42
C ALA A 344 20.28 2.90 10.87
N ILE A 345 19.90 1.98 11.75
CA ILE A 345 19.49 0.62 11.40
C ILE A 345 18.27 0.62 10.47
N ALA A 346 17.35 1.55 10.68
CA ALA A 346 16.14 1.68 9.86
C ALA A 346 16.44 1.85 8.35
N GLU A 347 17.59 2.43 7.99
CA GLU A 347 18.02 2.59 6.60
C GLU A 347 18.57 1.31 5.97
N LEU A 348 18.98 0.34 6.80
CA LEU A 348 19.57 -0.91 6.35
C LEU A 348 18.53 -2.03 6.18
N VAL A 349 17.36 -1.91 6.77
CA VAL A 349 16.28 -2.92 6.65
C VAL A 349 15.98 -3.26 5.19
N PRO A 350 15.83 -2.31 4.25
CA PRO A 350 15.63 -2.62 2.84
C PRO A 350 16.78 -3.40 2.19
N LEU A 351 18.03 -3.16 2.63
CA LEU A 351 19.22 -3.87 2.11
C LEU A 351 19.20 -5.36 2.46
N PHE A 352 18.74 -5.71 3.65
CA PHE A 352 18.65 -7.11 4.08
C PHE A 352 17.45 -7.84 3.47
N SER A 353 16.37 -7.12 3.16
CA SER A 353 15.16 -7.71 2.56
C SER A 353 15.23 -7.82 1.03
N ALA A 354 15.78 -6.81 0.33
CA ALA A 354 15.70 -6.71 -1.13
C ALA A 354 16.86 -7.38 -1.88
N THR A 355 18.04 -7.55 -1.26
CA THR A 355 19.26 -7.93 -2.00
C THR A 355 19.89 -9.25 -1.58
N GLY A 356 19.27 -10.02 -0.68
CA GLY A 356 19.81 -11.31 -0.22
C GLY A 356 21.14 -11.18 0.56
N HIS A 357 21.50 -9.99 1.01
CA HIS A 357 22.70 -9.79 1.83
C HIS A 357 22.42 -10.25 3.25
N HIS A 358 23.09 -11.32 3.67
CA HIS A 358 22.94 -11.86 5.02
C HIS A 358 23.99 -11.35 6.01
N HIS A 359 25.05 -10.72 5.51
CA HIS A 359 26.19 -10.24 6.29
C HIS A 359 26.65 -8.90 5.76
N LEU A 360 26.66 -7.88 6.60
CA LEU A 360 27.07 -6.52 6.26
C LEU A 360 28.22 -6.10 7.19
N PRO A 361 29.47 -6.02 6.70
CA PRO A 361 30.59 -5.49 7.49
C PRO A 361 30.36 -4.02 7.82
N ILE A 362 30.62 -3.67 9.07
CA ILE A 362 30.51 -2.32 9.60
C ILE A 362 31.89 -1.71 9.71
N VAL A 363 32.05 -0.51 9.15
CA VAL A 363 33.32 0.22 9.14
C VAL A 363 33.19 1.48 9.98
N GLY A 364 34.29 1.78 10.68
CA GLY A 364 34.47 3.00 11.42
C GLY A 364 35.31 4.02 10.65
N GLU A 365 36.05 4.85 11.38
CA GLU A 365 36.99 5.81 10.83
C GLU A 365 38.06 5.15 9.96
N GLN A 366 38.48 5.82 8.89
CA GLN A 366 39.47 5.34 7.93
C GLN A 366 39.08 4.01 7.21
N ALA A 367 37.80 3.70 7.14
CA ALA A 367 37.24 2.46 6.54
C ALA A 367 37.75 1.15 7.20
N ARG A 368 38.18 1.21 8.47
CA ARG A 368 38.56 0.00 9.25
C ARG A 368 37.34 -0.77 9.69
N LEU A 369 37.42 -2.09 9.65
CA LEU A 369 36.38 -2.98 10.12
C LEU A 369 36.22 -2.86 11.64
N VAL A 370 35.02 -2.54 12.12
CA VAL A 370 34.68 -2.42 13.56
C VAL A 370 33.66 -3.44 14.01
N GLY A 371 32.85 -4.01 13.09
CA GLY A 371 31.83 -4.97 13.42
C GLY A 371 31.29 -5.67 12.18
N ILE A 372 30.35 -6.60 12.41
CA ILE A 372 29.54 -7.21 11.37
C ILE A 372 28.09 -7.22 11.81
N LEU A 373 27.20 -6.88 10.89
CA LEU A 373 25.75 -6.92 11.10
C LEU A 373 25.16 -8.05 10.30
N THR A 374 24.34 -8.87 10.94
CA THR A 374 23.65 -10.00 10.30
C THR A 374 22.15 -9.79 10.35
N GLN A 375 21.42 -10.53 9.51
CA GLN A 375 19.95 -10.58 9.56
C GLN A 375 19.43 -11.01 10.95
N SER A 376 20.16 -11.88 11.65
CA SER A 376 19.82 -12.31 13.02
C SER A 376 19.94 -11.18 14.05
N ASP A 377 20.88 -10.28 13.87
CA ASP A 377 21.07 -9.13 14.78
C ASP A 377 19.92 -8.13 14.60
N LEU A 378 19.47 -7.91 13.35
CA LEU A 378 18.27 -7.11 13.07
C LEU A 378 17.01 -7.71 13.68
N VAL A 379 16.82 -9.02 13.55
CA VAL A 379 15.65 -9.69 14.15
C VAL A 379 15.67 -9.60 15.67
N LYS A 380 16.84 -9.74 16.30
CA LYS A 380 16.99 -9.56 17.75
C LYS A 380 16.67 -8.13 18.17
N ALA A 381 17.17 -7.12 17.46
CA ALA A 381 16.86 -5.72 17.74
C ALA A 381 15.37 -5.40 17.59
N LEU A 382 14.69 -6.03 16.64
CA LEU A 382 13.23 -5.90 16.45
C LEU A 382 12.40 -6.59 17.55
N SER A 383 12.91 -7.70 18.11
CA SER A 383 12.23 -8.48 19.15
C SER A 383 12.46 -7.97 20.57
N HIS A 384 13.57 -7.25 20.81
CA HIS A 384 13.99 -6.73 22.12
C HIS A 384 14.02 -5.20 22.15
N GLY A 385 13.15 -4.53 21.36
CA GLY A 385 13.04 -3.07 21.39
C GLY A 385 12.97 -2.55 22.83
N PRO A 386 13.53 -1.35 23.12
CA PRO A 386 13.68 -0.82 24.45
C PRO A 386 12.39 -0.70 25.22
#